data_aec9967d7114ab3ad9c7c6b6613adf96
#
_entry.id   aec9967d7114ab3ad9c7c6b6613adf96
#
_cell.length_a   1.000
_cell.length_b   1.000
_cell.length_c   1.000
_cell.angle_alpha   90.00
_cell.angle_beta   90.00
_cell.angle_gamma   90.00
#
_symmetry.space_group_name_H-M   'P 1'
#
loop_
_entity.id
_entity.type
_entity.pdbx_description
1 polymer ?
#
loop_
_entity_poly.entity_id
_entity_poly.type
_entity_poly.pdbx_seq_one_letter_code
_entity_poly.pdbx_strand_id
1 'polypeptide(L)'
;MTEDDKKTLKDLFTNSQAFLPPRFFYNSLGGLLFEAITRLEEYTPTKDELSIFQTRIPEIKKILPSDICLIDLGAGNCSKAEKVLPEVCPEVFLAVDLPSKFFSNSVTRLKNSLRNQKIYALEKDFTSGLFLSEIARIVGDKIYHLDKVLFFPGSTIGNYSPADAKNFLLSIDHDSIIIGVDLIKPEREMISAYDDSLGVTAAFNKNALLHANALLGTDFEVGNWSHKAIYNSSKSRIEMHLVAKSTHTVNSPFGKRVFSKGESIHTENSHKYSPESFKNLLLGSGYVDIYDFLHPSNRYGVFVAKRNKQS
;
A
#
# COMPACT_ATOMS: atom_id res chain seq x y z
N MET A 1 -17.88 9.16 -12.65
CA MET A 1 -16.98 8.10 -13.19
C MET A 1 -15.84 8.79 -13.94
N THR A 2 -14.62 8.59 -13.51
CA THR A 2 -13.40 9.16 -14.12
C THR A 2 -13.03 8.39 -15.41
N GLU A 3 -12.07 8.91 -16.19
CA GLU A 3 -11.55 8.17 -17.37
C GLU A 3 -10.87 6.86 -16.97
N ASP A 4 -10.19 6.84 -15.81
CA ASP A 4 -9.58 5.64 -15.26
C ASP A 4 -10.63 4.60 -14.82
N ASP A 5 -11.77 5.05 -14.28
CA ASP A 5 -12.90 4.18 -13.97
C ASP A 5 -13.49 3.54 -15.22
N LYS A 6 -13.63 4.31 -16.31
CA LYS A 6 -14.12 3.79 -17.60
C LYS A 6 -13.17 2.75 -18.18
N LYS A 7 -11.85 3.01 -18.10
CA LYS A 7 -10.82 2.05 -18.51
C LYS A 7 -10.91 0.77 -17.69
N THR A 8 -10.94 0.89 -16.36
CA THR A 8 -11.08 -0.26 -15.45
C THR A 8 -12.31 -1.08 -15.78
N LEU A 9 -13.46 -0.42 -16.01
CA LEU A 9 -14.69 -1.11 -16.35
C LEU A 9 -14.58 -1.85 -17.70
N LYS A 10 -14.00 -1.20 -18.71
CA LYS A 10 -13.74 -1.83 -20.01
C LYS A 10 -12.87 -3.08 -19.83
N ASP A 11 -11.74 -2.96 -19.15
CA ASP A 11 -10.78 -4.05 -18.94
C ASP A 11 -11.42 -5.20 -18.14
N LEU A 12 -12.20 -4.89 -17.11
CA LEU A 12 -12.93 -5.86 -16.30
C LEU A 12 -13.95 -6.66 -17.12
N PHE A 13 -14.56 -6.06 -18.12
CA PHE A 13 -15.63 -6.68 -18.91
C PHE A 13 -15.13 -7.32 -20.22
N THR A 14 -13.97 -6.94 -20.75
CA THR A 14 -13.49 -7.40 -22.06
C THR A 14 -12.26 -8.30 -22.02
N ASN A 15 -11.41 -8.19 -20.97
CA ASN A 15 -10.20 -8.99 -20.89
C ASN A 15 -10.51 -10.45 -20.53
N SER A 16 -9.73 -11.40 -21.07
CA SER A 16 -9.86 -12.83 -20.76
C SER A 16 -9.68 -13.08 -19.25
N GLN A 17 -8.67 -12.48 -18.63
CA GLN A 17 -8.54 -12.40 -17.17
C GLN A 17 -9.12 -11.09 -16.69
N ALA A 18 -10.26 -11.17 -16.00
CA ALA A 18 -10.85 -10.02 -15.33
C ALA A 18 -9.93 -9.51 -14.20
N PHE A 19 -9.76 -8.20 -14.13
CA PHE A 19 -8.94 -7.57 -13.09
C PHE A 19 -9.69 -6.38 -12.48
N LEU A 20 -9.65 -6.30 -11.15
CA LEU A 20 -10.18 -5.16 -10.39
C LEU A 20 -9.04 -4.60 -9.53
N PRO A 21 -8.57 -3.36 -9.79
CA PRO A 21 -7.40 -2.80 -9.11
C PRO A 21 -7.55 -2.67 -7.59
N PRO A 22 -6.46 -2.76 -6.81
CA PRO A 22 -6.48 -2.69 -5.33
C PRO A 22 -7.15 -1.43 -4.76
N ARG A 23 -7.19 -0.32 -5.50
CA ARG A 23 -7.91 0.91 -5.05
C ARG A 23 -9.38 0.66 -4.70
N PHE A 24 -10.00 -0.37 -5.28
CA PHE A 24 -11.38 -0.75 -4.97
C PHE A 24 -11.55 -1.39 -3.60
N PHE A 25 -10.47 -1.77 -2.92
CA PHE A 25 -10.56 -2.21 -1.52
C PHE A 25 -10.81 -1.05 -0.56
N TYR A 26 -10.29 0.15 -0.85
CA TYR A 26 -10.09 1.22 0.13
C TYR A 26 -11.21 2.28 0.14
N ASN A 27 -12.47 1.84 0.30
CA ASN A 27 -13.53 2.71 0.81
C ASN A 27 -13.51 2.74 2.35
N SER A 28 -14.44 3.47 2.98
CA SER A 28 -14.49 3.55 4.45
C SER A 28 -14.60 2.18 5.15
N LEU A 29 -15.38 1.24 4.59
CA LEU A 29 -15.48 -0.11 5.13
C LEU A 29 -14.19 -0.90 4.92
N GLY A 30 -13.58 -0.78 3.75
CA GLY A 30 -12.33 -1.45 3.43
C GLY A 30 -11.17 -1.02 4.34
N GLY A 31 -11.09 0.27 4.68
CA GLY A 31 -10.11 0.75 5.66
C GLY A 31 -10.26 0.10 7.03
N LEU A 32 -11.50 -0.07 7.51
CA LEU A 32 -11.79 -0.76 8.78
C LEU A 32 -11.50 -2.26 8.70
N LEU A 33 -11.81 -2.90 7.58
CA LEU A 33 -11.49 -4.31 7.35
C LEU A 33 -9.98 -4.54 7.30
N PHE A 34 -9.23 -3.66 6.62
CA PHE A 34 -7.78 -3.73 6.62
C PHE A 34 -7.19 -3.51 8.03
N GLU A 35 -7.73 -2.57 8.81
CA GLU A 35 -7.33 -2.42 10.21
C GLU A 35 -7.58 -3.70 11.02
N ALA A 36 -8.69 -4.40 10.78
CA ALA A 36 -8.96 -5.69 11.41
C ALA A 36 -7.95 -6.76 10.96
N ILE A 37 -7.61 -6.83 9.65
CA ILE A 37 -6.59 -7.73 9.13
C ILE A 37 -5.24 -7.53 9.85
N THR A 38 -4.82 -6.28 10.09
CA THR A 38 -3.54 -6.00 10.74
C THR A 38 -3.46 -6.51 12.19
N ARG A 39 -4.58 -6.93 12.79
CA ARG A 39 -4.67 -7.49 14.15
C ARG A 39 -4.72 -9.02 14.19
N LEU A 40 -4.92 -9.67 13.04
CA LEU A 40 -4.97 -11.13 12.94
C LEU A 40 -3.61 -11.76 13.32
N GLU A 41 -3.67 -12.96 13.84
CA GLU A 41 -2.44 -13.71 14.18
C GLU A 41 -1.68 -14.11 12.93
N GLU A 42 -2.41 -14.52 11.90
CA GLU A 42 -1.86 -14.96 10.61
C GLU A 42 -1.21 -13.81 9.84
N TYR A 43 -1.65 -12.56 10.05
CA TYR A 43 -1.11 -11.38 9.36
C TYR A 43 0.06 -10.77 10.14
N THR A 44 1.26 -11.31 9.98
CA THR A 44 2.45 -10.87 10.71
C THR A 44 3.10 -9.57 10.21
N PRO A 45 2.96 -9.11 8.93
CA PRO A 45 3.72 -7.98 8.40
C PRO A 45 3.65 -6.71 9.25
N THR A 46 2.47 -6.36 9.76
CA THR A 46 2.31 -5.15 10.60
C THR A 46 3.02 -5.28 11.94
N LYS A 47 2.95 -6.47 12.57
CA LYS A 47 3.60 -6.73 13.87
C LYS A 47 5.12 -6.74 13.73
N ASP A 48 5.63 -7.41 12.69
CA ASP A 48 7.05 -7.53 12.40
C ASP A 48 7.67 -6.16 12.09
N GLU A 49 6.99 -5.34 11.26
CA GLU A 49 7.41 -3.97 10.94
C GLU A 49 7.45 -3.07 12.17
N LEU A 50 6.40 -3.10 13.00
CA LEU A 50 6.35 -2.31 14.23
C LEU A 50 7.44 -2.71 15.22
N SER A 51 7.77 -4.01 15.32
CA SER A 51 8.88 -4.51 16.13
C SER A 51 10.23 -3.94 15.67
N ILE A 52 10.45 -3.85 14.35
CA ILE A 52 11.66 -3.22 13.80
C ILE A 52 11.70 -1.73 14.17
N PHE A 53 10.61 -0.99 13.97
CA PHE A 53 10.59 0.43 14.34
C PHE A 53 10.83 0.62 15.86
N GLN A 54 10.18 -0.16 16.70
CA GLN A 54 10.36 -0.05 18.16
C GLN A 54 11.80 -0.28 18.63
N THR A 55 12.55 -1.15 17.95
CA THR A 55 13.90 -1.53 18.37
C THR A 55 15.00 -0.78 17.63
N ARG A 56 14.75 -0.32 16.39
CA ARG A 56 15.80 0.17 15.48
C ARG A 56 15.64 1.64 15.07
N ILE A 57 14.56 2.32 15.50
CA ILE A 57 14.33 3.70 15.10
C ILE A 57 15.48 4.67 15.48
N PRO A 58 16.20 4.51 16.61
CA PRO A 58 17.35 5.36 16.90
C PRO A 58 18.50 5.20 15.90
N GLU A 59 18.66 4.00 15.33
CA GLU A 59 19.65 3.76 14.27
C GLU A 59 19.18 4.33 12.93
N ILE A 60 17.90 4.15 12.61
CA ILE A 60 17.28 4.72 11.41
C ILE A 60 17.44 6.25 11.43
N LYS A 61 17.13 6.89 12.57
CA LYS A 61 17.26 8.34 12.73
C LYS A 61 18.69 8.85 12.43
N LYS A 62 19.72 8.14 12.84
CA LYS A 62 21.11 8.51 12.58
C LYS A 62 21.50 8.52 11.10
N ILE A 63 20.76 7.76 10.27
CA ILE A 63 20.97 7.70 8.82
C ILE A 63 20.29 8.90 8.13
N LEU A 64 19.18 9.38 8.69
CA LEU A 64 18.38 10.45 8.09
C LEU A 64 19.08 11.81 8.23
N PRO A 65 18.84 12.78 7.31
CA PRO A 65 19.20 14.16 7.49
C PRO A 65 18.52 14.81 8.72
N SER A 66 19.00 15.97 9.17
CA SER A 66 18.46 16.68 10.34
C SER A 66 17.12 17.36 10.03
N ASP A 67 17.05 18.06 8.90
CA ASP A 67 15.94 18.94 8.55
C ASP A 67 15.10 18.28 7.44
N ILE A 68 14.10 17.48 7.86
CA ILE A 68 13.34 16.65 6.93
C ILE A 68 11.85 17.00 6.90
N CYS A 69 11.28 16.83 5.71
CA CYS A 69 9.85 16.58 5.52
C CYS A 69 9.64 15.07 5.37
N LEU A 70 8.97 14.46 6.34
CA LEU A 70 8.59 13.04 6.28
C LEU A 70 7.25 12.91 5.56
N ILE A 71 7.22 12.20 4.43
CA ILE A 71 6.07 12.04 3.56
C ILE A 71 5.57 10.60 3.64
N ASP A 72 4.43 10.37 4.29
CA ASP A 72 3.82 9.04 4.50
C ASP A 72 2.87 8.72 3.35
N LEU A 73 3.26 7.80 2.49
CA LEU A 73 2.46 7.34 1.35
C LEU A 73 1.58 6.16 1.73
N GLY A 74 0.27 6.34 1.59
CA GLY A 74 -0.71 5.37 2.06
C GLY A 74 -0.82 5.37 3.58
N ALA A 75 -0.93 6.57 4.17
CA ALA A 75 -0.89 6.79 5.62
C ALA A 75 -2.01 6.04 6.38
N GLY A 76 -3.12 5.72 5.73
CA GLY A 76 -4.23 4.93 6.29
C GLY A 76 -4.77 5.50 7.60
N ASN A 77 -4.66 4.70 8.66
CA ASN A 77 -5.04 5.14 10.01
C ASN A 77 -3.95 5.93 10.75
N CYS A 78 -2.82 6.26 10.11
CA CYS A 78 -1.67 6.97 10.66
C CYS A 78 -1.02 6.32 11.92
N SER A 79 -1.37 5.07 12.24
CA SER A 79 -0.90 4.43 13.49
C SER A 79 0.61 4.17 13.52
N LYS A 80 1.23 3.97 12.36
CA LYS A 80 2.68 3.80 12.23
C LYS A 80 3.39 5.15 12.41
N ALA A 81 2.88 6.20 11.75
CA ALA A 81 3.37 7.56 11.91
C ALA A 81 3.32 8.01 13.38
N GLU A 82 2.22 7.72 14.09
CA GLU A 82 2.08 8.07 15.51
C GLU A 82 3.19 7.50 16.40
N LYS A 83 3.77 6.34 16.02
CA LYS A 83 4.88 5.70 16.73
C LYS A 83 6.26 6.20 16.29
N VAL A 84 6.39 6.56 15.01
CA VAL A 84 7.67 6.94 14.41
C VAL A 84 7.99 8.42 14.63
N LEU A 85 6.98 9.29 14.55
CA LEU A 85 7.15 10.74 14.63
C LEU A 85 7.82 11.25 15.91
N PRO A 86 7.51 10.76 17.12
CA PRO A 86 8.15 11.23 18.35
C PRO A 86 9.65 10.99 18.40
N GLU A 87 10.12 9.95 17.72
CA GLU A 87 11.52 9.57 17.69
C GLU A 87 12.29 10.25 16.54
N VAL A 88 11.70 10.27 15.34
CA VAL A 88 12.30 10.88 14.15
C VAL A 88 12.33 12.40 14.27
N CYS A 89 11.24 13.01 14.81
CA CYS A 89 11.07 14.46 14.99
C CYS A 89 11.29 15.25 13.69
N PRO A 90 10.56 14.96 12.60
CA PRO A 90 10.71 15.73 11.36
C PRO A 90 10.20 17.16 11.55
N GLU A 91 10.80 18.13 10.81
CA GLU A 91 10.31 19.51 10.79
C GLU A 91 8.85 19.59 10.29
N VAL A 92 8.52 18.72 9.33
CA VAL A 92 7.18 18.59 8.74
C VAL A 92 6.84 17.12 8.54
N PHE A 93 5.60 16.76 8.83
CA PHE A 93 5.00 15.50 8.43
C PHE A 93 3.84 15.74 7.45
N LEU A 94 3.86 15.06 6.33
CA LEU A 94 2.80 15.06 5.31
C LEU A 94 2.23 13.67 5.16
N ALA A 95 0.98 13.48 5.57
CA ALA A 95 0.22 12.26 5.31
C ALA A 95 -0.42 12.34 3.92
N VAL A 96 -0.26 11.29 3.10
CA VAL A 96 -0.84 11.19 1.75
C VAL A 96 -1.65 9.91 1.65
N ASP A 97 -2.93 10.01 1.28
CA ASP A 97 -3.80 8.85 1.04
C ASP A 97 -4.98 9.22 0.15
N LEU A 98 -5.74 8.21 -0.28
CA LEU A 98 -6.98 8.39 -1.03
C LEU A 98 -8.01 9.20 -0.21
N PRO A 99 -8.81 10.05 -0.87
CA PRO A 99 -9.88 10.80 -0.22
C PRO A 99 -10.86 9.87 0.51
N SER A 100 -10.95 9.99 1.83
CA SER A 100 -11.92 9.23 2.62
C SER A 100 -12.15 9.86 4.00
N LYS A 101 -13.35 9.67 4.56
CA LYS A 101 -13.62 10.05 5.95
C LYS A 101 -12.73 9.30 6.96
N PHE A 102 -12.35 8.09 6.62
CA PHE A 102 -11.44 7.29 7.44
C PHE A 102 -10.08 7.97 7.57
N PHE A 103 -9.48 8.38 6.44
CA PHE A 103 -8.20 9.09 6.43
C PHE A 103 -8.28 10.46 7.12
N SER A 104 -9.26 11.29 6.78
CA SER A 104 -9.43 12.63 7.40
C SER A 104 -9.58 12.55 8.93
N ASN A 105 -10.35 11.57 9.43
CA ASN A 105 -10.48 11.31 10.87
C ASN A 105 -9.16 10.85 11.51
N SER A 106 -8.40 10.03 10.81
CA SER A 106 -7.10 9.51 11.26
C SER A 106 -6.06 10.63 11.42
N VAL A 107 -5.99 11.53 10.43
CA VAL A 107 -5.13 12.72 10.50
C VAL A 107 -5.55 13.64 11.63
N THR A 108 -6.85 13.85 11.83
CA THR A 108 -7.35 14.67 12.94
C THR A 108 -6.95 14.09 14.29
N ARG A 109 -7.08 12.77 14.46
CA ARG A 109 -6.63 12.06 15.66
C ARG A 109 -5.12 12.23 15.86
N LEU A 110 -4.31 12.04 14.82
CA LEU A 110 -2.85 12.20 14.89
C LEU A 110 -2.45 13.63 15.31
N LYS A 111 -3.10 14.67 14.75
CA LYS A 111 -2.89 16.08 15.16
C LYS A 111 -3.19 16.32 16.63
N ASN A 112 -4.24 15.70 17.16
CA ASN A 112 -4.62 15.81 18.56
C ASN A 112 -3.64 15.09 19.49
N SER A 113 -3.08 13.96 19.05
CA SER A 113 -2.09 13.16 19.78
C SER A 113 -0.72 13.84 19.80
N LEU A 114 -0.29 14.47 18.70
CA LEU A 114 1.03 15.06 18.50
C LEU A 114 0.94 16.57 18.24
N ARG A 115 0.44 17.33 19.23
CA ARG A 115 0.11 18.76 19.09
C ARG A 115 1.29 19.66 18.67
N ASN A 116 2.52 19.29 19.01
CA ASN A 116 3.71 20.07 18.71
C ASN A 116 4.30 19.73 17.33
N GLN A 117 3.81 18.70 16.65
CA GLN A 117 4.26 18.28 15.33
C GLN A 117 3.50 19.05 14.24
N LYS A 118 4.22 19.60 13.26
CA LYS A 118 3.59 20.21 12.08
C LYS A 118 3.10 19.09 11.14
N ILE A 119 1.80 18.83 11.17
CA ILE A 119 1.15 17.73 10.43
C ILE A 119 0.25 18.32 9.35
N TYR A 120 0.48 17.88 8.12
CA TYR A 120 -0.33 18.20 6.94
C TYR A 120 -0.95 16.93 6.35
N ALA A 121 -1.98 17.09 5.53
CA ALA A 121 -2.62 16.00 4.80
C ALA A 121 -2.82 16.38 3.33
N LEU A 122 -2.59 15.42 2.45
CA LEU A 122 -2.88 15.49 1.02
C LEU A 122 -3.76 14.31 0.64
N GLU A 123 -5.01 14.60 0.29
CA GLU A 123 -5.94 13.62 -0.25
C GLU A 123 -5.65 13.43 -1.74
N LYS A 124 -4.93 12.36 -2.08
CA LYS A 124 -4.48 12.08 -3.45
C LYS A 124 -4.24 10.58 -3.66
N ASP A 125 -4.56 10.11 -4.87
CA ASP A 125 -4.01 8.86 -5.38
C ASP A 125 -2.54 9.08 -5.79
N PHE A 126 -1.63 8.66 -4.92
CA PHE A 126 -0.20 8.80 -5.11
C PHE A 126 0.38 7.87 -6.19
N THR A 127 -0.41 6.90 -6.68
CA THR A 127 0.03 6.03 -7.80
C THR A 127 0.25 6.81 -9.10
N SER A 128 -0.37 7.99 -9.21
CA SER A 128 -0.15 8.94 -10.31
C SER A 128 1.10 9.82 -10.16
N GLY A 129 1.93 9.54 -9.16
CA GLY A 129 3.10 10.34 -8.80
C GLY A 129 2.79 11.45 -7.78
N LEU A 130 3.84 12.00 -7.20
CA LEU A 130 3.77 13.11 -6.23
C LEU A 130 4.84 14.14 -6.60
N PHE A 131 4.42 15.36 -6.89
CA PHE A 131 5.31 16.41 -7.35
C PHE A 131 5.58 17.45 -6.25
N LEU A 132 6.79 17.96 -6.21
CA LEU A 132 7.22 18.93 -5.20
C LEU A 132 6.32 20.19 -5.19
N SER A 133 5.83 20.62 -6.36
CA SER A 133 4.90 21.77 -6.45
C SER A 133 3.55 21.55 -5.77
N GLU A 134 3.06 20.30 -5.72
CA GLU A 134 1.83 19.96 -5.00
C GLU A 134 2.06 19.99 -3.49
N ILE A 135 3.20 19.45 -3.05
CA ILE A 135 3.61 19.49 -1.63
C ILE A 135 3.79 20.94 -1.17
N ALA A 136 4.43 21.78 -1.99
CA ALA A 136 4.67 23.18 -1.68
C ALA A 136 3.37 24.00 -1.49
N ARG A 137 2.32 23.69 -2.23
CA ARG A 137 0.99 24.31 -2.05
C ARG A 137 0.39 24.07 -0.66
N ILE A 138 0.76 22.97 -0.01
CA ILE A 138 0.20 22.54 1.29
C ILE A 138 1.14 22.92 2.43
N VAL A 139 2.42 22.67 2.27
CA VAL A 139 3.46 22.85 3.30
C VAL A 139 4.06 24.27 3.26
N GLY A 140 4.00 24.94 2.11
CA GLY A 140 4.66 26.24 1.85
C GLY A 140 6.09 26.06 1.34
N ASP A 141 6.73 27.19 0.98
CA ASP A 141 8.04 27.23 0.32
C ASP A 141 9.20 26.62 1.12
N LYS A 142 9.03 26.46 2.43
CA LYS A 142 10.03 25.78 3.27
C LYS A 142 10.35 24.35 2.80
N ILE A 143 9.46 23.70 2.05
CA ILE A 143 9.70 22.35 1.52
C ILE A 143 10.92 22.28 0.61
N TYR A 144 11.26 23.38 -0.07
CA TYR A 144 12.42 23.44 -0.96
C TYR A 144 13.76 23.38 -0.21
N HIS A 145 13.75 23.68 1.10
CA HIS A 145 14.93 23.67 1.97
C HIS A 145 15.03 22.42 2.85
N LEU A 146 13.99 21.58 2.85
CA LEU A 146 13.95 20.33 3.63
C LEU A 146 14.35 19.14 2.74
N ASP A 147 15.08 18.19 3.33
CA ASP A 147 15.25 16.88 2.70
C ASP A 147 13.90 16.11 2.73
N LYS A 148 13.44 15.64 1.58
CA LYS A 148 12.19 14.89 1.45
C LYS A 148 12.48 13.42 1.70
N VAL A 149 11.95 12.88 2.80
CA VAL A 149 12.05 11.47 3.16
C VAL A 149 10.71 10.81 2.94
N LEU A 150 10.65 9.89 1.98
CA LEU A 150 9.46 9.04 1.83
C LEU A 150 9.40 8.05 2.99
N PHE A 151 8.23 7.96 3.63
CA PHE A 151 7.88 6.91 4.56
C PHE A 151 6.84 6.03 3.88
N PHE A 152 7.23 4.81 3.48
CA PHE A 152 6.40 3.91 2.69
C PHE A 152 6.33 2.53 3.35
N PRO A 153 5.68 2.45 4.52
CA PRO A 153 5.58 1.23 5.31
C PRO A 153 4.49 0.29 4.79
N GLY A 154 4.37 -0.89 5.44
CA GLY A 154 3.26 -1.81 5.23
C GLY A 154 3.40 -2.71 4.01
N SER A 155 4.57 -2.73 3.39
CA SER A 155 4.80 -3.52 2.18
C SER A 155 3.89 -3.17 0.99
N THR A 156 3.35 -1.95 0.96
CA THR A 156 2.50 -1.45 -0.13
C THR A 156 3.21 -1.54 -1.49
N ILE A 157 4.53 -1.42 -1.50
CA ILE A 157 5.37 -1.63 -2.71
C ILE A 157 5.18 -3.01 -3.33
N GLY A 158 4.78 -4.02 -2.54
CA GLY A 158 4.47 -5.37 -3.01
C GLY A 158 3.28 -5.45 -3.96
N ASN A 159 2.41 -4.44 -3.98
CA ASN A 159 1.28 -4.39 -4.90
C ASN A 159 1.70 -4.10 -6.36
N TYR A 160 2.92 -3.63 -6.55
CA TYR A 160 3.51 -3.34 -7.86
C TYR A 160 4.34 -4.51 -8.36
N SER A 161 4.35 -4.75 -9.68
CA SER A 161 5.40 -5.60 -10.26
C SER A 161 6.77 -4.97 -10.01
N PRO A 162 7.88 -5.74 -10.00
CA PRO A 162 9.22 -5.16 -9.82
C PRO A 162 9.55 -4.02 -10.79
N ALA A 163 9.08 -4.10 -12.04
CA ALA A 163 9.26 -3.04 -13.03
C ALA A 163 8.43 -1.80 -12.69
N ASP A 164 7.15 -2.00 -12.29
CA ASP A 164 6.27 -0.90 -11.92
C ASP A 164 6.70 -0.27 -10.58
N ALA A 165 7.20 -1.07 -9.63
CA ALA A 165 7.78 -0.59 -8.38
C ALA A 165 8.97 0.35 -8.63
N LYS A 166 9.87 -0.03 -9.54
CA LYS A 166 10.98 0.80 -9.98
C LYS A 166 10.49 2.12 -10.58
N ASN A 167 9.55 2.05 -11.53
CA ASN A 167 8.99 3.23 -12.19
C ASN A 167 8.28 4.14 -11.19
N PHE A 168 7.51 3.57 -10.25
CA PHE A 168 6.85 4.28 -9.18
C PHE A 168 7.85 5.04 -8.30
N LEU A 169 8.89 4.38 -7.82
CA LEU A 169 9.92 5.02 -7.01
C LEU A 169 10.62 6.15 -7.77
N LEU A 170 10.86 6.00 -9.07
CA LEU A 170 11.45 7.04 -9.93
C LEU A 170 10.51 8.23 -10.18
N SER A 171 9.20 8.04 -10.11
CA SER A 171 8.19 9.08 -10.41
C SER A 171 7.93 10.05 -9.25
N ILE A 172 8.45 9.78 -8.07
CA ILE A 172 8.26 10.62 -6.87
C ILE A 172 9.51 11.43 -6.59
N ASP A 173 9.33 12.73 -6.39
CA ASP A 173 10.44 13.64 -6.03
C ASP A 173 10.76 13.54 -4.54
N HIS A 174 11.90 12.92 -4.22
CA HIS A 174 12.39 12.74 -2.85
C HIS A 174 13.89 12.48 -2.80
N ASP A 175 14.50 12.67 -1.63
CA ASP A 175 15.94 12.52 -1.38
C ASP A 175 16.29 11.18 -0.73
N SER A 176 15.42 10.66 0.12
CA SER A 176 15.62 9.42 0.87
C SER A 176 14.30 8.67 1.07
N ILE A 177 14.38 7.39 1.42
CA ILE A 177 13.20 6.56 1.69
C ILE A 177 13.40 5.69 2.94
N ILE A 178 12.33 5.53 3.71
CA ILE A 178 12.13 4.48 4.70
C ILE A 178 11.02 3.60 4.18
N ILE A 179 11.31 2.36 3.82
CA ILE A 179 10.36 1.48 3.15
C ILE A 179 10.30 0.11 3.83
N GLY A 180 9.10 -0.33 4.12
CA GLY A 180 8.84 -1.66 4.66
C GLY A 180 8.51 -2.66 3.56
N VAL A 181 9.04 -3.88 3.66
CA VAL A 181 8.78 -4.93 2.69
C VAL A 181 8.61 -6.29 3.34
N ASP A 182 7.58 -6.99 2.91
CA ASP A 182 7.30 -8.37 3.31
C ASP A 182 8.23 -9.33 2.54
N LEU A 183 8.98 -10.14 3.30
CA LEU A 183 10.00 -11.01 2.74
C LEU A 183 9.43 -12.39 2.41
N ILE A 184 10.17 -13.13 1.58
CA ILE A 184 9.86 -14.53 1.26
C ILE A 184 9.95 -15.37 2.54
N LYS A 185 8.92 -16.15 2.81
CA LYS A 185 8.76 -17.06 3.94
C LYS A 185 8.06 -18.34 3.49
N PRO A 186 7.89 -19.35 4.35
CA PRO A 186 7.19 -20.56 3.96
C PRO A 186 5.82 -20.28 3.32
N GLU A 187 5.50 -20.95 2.22
CA GLU A 187 4.30 -20.72 1.42
C GLU A 187 3.03 -20.71 2.26
N ARG A 188 2.92 -21.68 3.21
CA ARG A 188 1.77 -21.77 4.10
C ARG A 188 1.57 -20.49 4.93
N GLU A 189 2.64 -19.88 5.43
CA GLU A 189 2.56 -18.63 6.19
C GLU A 189 2.15 -17.46 5.30
N MET A 190 2.65 -17.42 4.06
CA MET A 190 2.28 -16.39 3.11
C MET A 190 0.81 -16.48 2.70
N ILE A 191 0.30 -17.69 2.44
CA ILE A 191 -1.11 -17.89 2.07
C ILE A 191 -2.02 -17.57 3.24
N SER A 192 -1.72 -18.05 4.46
CA SER A 192 -2.59 -17.83 5.64
C SER A 192 -2.75 -16.36 6.00
N ALA A 193 -1.75 -15.52 5.71
CA ALA A 193 -1.85 -14.07 5.91
C ALA A 193 -2.87 -13.39 4.98
N TYR A 194 -3.23 -14.03 3.85
CA TYR A 194 -4.17 -13.52 2.85
C TYR A 194 -5.45 -14.38 2.73
N ASP A 195 -5.55 -15.46 3.50
CA ASP A 195 -6.73 -16.35 3.58
C ASP A 195 -6.87 -16.83 5.02
N ASP A 196 -7.16 -15.87 5.90
CA ASP A 196 -7.25 -16.09 7.35
C ASP A 196 -8.47 -16.94 7.73
N SER A 197 -8.33 -17.67 8.83
CA SER A 197 -9.34 -18.60 9.34
C SER A 197 -10.66 -17.94 9.75
N LEU A 198 -10.65 -16.64 10.09
CA LEU A 198 -11.84 -15.87 10.46
C LEU A 198 -12.56 -15.26 9.25
N GLY A 199 -11.95 -15.29 8.05
CA GLY A 199 -12.52 -14.76 6.82
C GLY A 199 -12.56 -13.23 6.72
N VAL A 200 -11.74 -12.53 7.49
CA VAL A 200 -11.66 -11.06 7.46
C VAL A 200 -11.06 -10.60 6.13
N THR A 201 -10.00 -11.26 5.65
CA THR A 201 -9.40 -10.97 4.35
C THR A 201 -10.37 -11.31 3.20
N ALA A 202 -11.15 -12.39 3.35
CA ALA A 202 -12.21 -12.71 2.39
C ALA A 202 -13.27 -11.61 2.32
N ALA A 203 -13.66 -11.04 3.47
CA ALA A 203 -14.60 -9.92 3.51
C ALA A 203 -13.99 -8.66 2.87
N PHE A 204 -12.72 -8.36 3.14
CA PHE A 204 -11.98 -7.27 2.53
C PHE A 204 -11.90 -7.40 0.99
N ASN A 205 -11.57 -8.59 0.49
CA ASN A 205 -11.52 -8.84 -0.95
C ASN A 205 -12.90 -8.66 -1.60
N LYS A 206 -13.96 -9.19 -0.99
CA LYS A 206 -15.33 -9.05 -1.49
C LYS A 206 -15.87 -7.63 -1.43
N ASN A 207 -15.37 -6.79 -0.51
CA ASN A 207 -15.73 -5.38 -0.45
C ASN A 207 -15.38 -4.63 -1.74
N ALA A 208 -14.37 -5.08 -2.49
CA ALA A 208 -14.02 -4.51 -3.78
C ALA A 208 -15.20 -4.55 -4.79
N LEU A 209 -16.02 -5.60 -4.74
CA LEU A 209 -17.23 -5.72 -5.60
C LEU A 209 -18.29 -4.69 -5.20
N LEU A 210 -18.52 -4.48 -3.91
CA LEU A 210 -19.46 -3.46 -3.43
C LEU A 210 -19.01 -2.05 -3.84
N HIS A 211 -17.71 -1.79 -3.74
CA HIS A 211 -17.15 -0.52 -4.15
C HIS A 211 -17.22 -0.34 -5.68
N ALA A 212 -16.95 -1.39 -6.46
CA ALA A 212 -17.14 -1.40 -7.90
C ALA A 212 -18.61 -1.10 -8.28
N ASN A 213 -19.57 -1.71 -7.59
CA ASN A 213 -21.00 -1.41 -7.82
C ASN A 213 -21.30 0.08 -7.61
N ALA A 214 -20.76 0.67 -6.55
CA ALA A 214 -20.98 2.08 -6.23
C ALA A 214 -20.31 3.05 -7.22
N LEU A 215 -19.08 2.73 -7.65
CA LEU A 215 -18.29 3.63 -8.51
C LEU A 215 -18.54 3.41 -10.01
N LEU A 216 -18.71 2.16 -10.43
CA LEU A 216 -18.78 1.78 -11.83
C LEU A 216 -20.21 1.50 -12.30
N GLY A 217 -21.20 1.47 -11.38
CA GLY A 217 -22.58 1.14 -11.69
C GLY A 217 -22.79 -0.33 -12.11
N THR A 218 -21.95 -1.23 -11.59
CA THR A 218 -22.12 -2.69 -11.77
C THR A 218 -23.11 -3.27 -10.76
N ASP A 219 -23.53 -4.52 -10.96
CA ASP A 219 -24.49 -5.22 -10.10
C ASP A 219 -23.92 -6.52 -9.52
N PHE A 220 -22.65 -6.54 -9.14
CA PHE A 220 -22.06 -7.70 -8.51
C PHE A 220 -22.84 -8.13 -7.26
N GLU A 221 -23.30 -9.36 -7.22
CA GLU A 221 -23.82 -10.00 -6.02
C GLU A 221 -22.70 -10.72 -5.28
N VAL A 222 -22.29 -10.19 -4.12
CA VAL A 222 -21.16 -10.69 -3.32
C VAL A 222 -21.30 -12.17 -2.96
N GLY A 223 -22.53 -12.64 -2.77
CA GLY A 223 -22.86 -14.04 -2.48
C GLY A 223 -22.41 -15.02 -3.56
N ASN A 224 -22.31 -14.58 -4.82
CA ASN A 224 -21.91 -15.40 -5.96
C ASN A 224 -20.40 -15.62 -6.06
N TRP A 225 -19.60 -15.03 -5.16
CA TRP A 225 -18.15 -15.06 -5.20
C TRP A 225 -17.54 -15.71 -3.96
N SER A 226 -16.49 -16.47 -4.15
CA SER A 226 -15.61 -16.97 -3.09
C SER A 226 -14.24 -16.28 -3.18
N HIS A 227 -13.65 -16.00 -2.04
CA HIS A 227 -12.28 -15.53 -1.94
C HIS A 227 -11.31 -16.71 -2.14
N LYS A 228 -10.15 -16.45 -2.73
CA LYS A 228 -9.03 -17.36 -2.86
C LYS A 228 -7.72 -16.59 -2.88
N ALA A 229 -6.79 -16.96 -2.02
CA ALA A 229 -5.39 -16.54 -2.09
C ALA A 229 -4.52 -17.67 -2.63
N ILE A 230 -3.57 -17.36 -3.49
CA ILE A 230 -2.62 -18.33 -4.04
C ILE A 230 -1.20 -17.72 -4.00
N TYR A 231 -0.19 -18.57 -3.79
CA TYR A 231 1.19 -18.18 -3.99
C TYR A 231 1.66 -18.55 -5.39
N ASN A 232 2.01 -17.53 -6.17
CA ASN A 232 2.62 -17.69 -7.49
C ASN A 232 4.15 -17.67 -7.33
N SER A 233 4.75 -18.86 -7.22
CA SER A 233 6.18 -19.01 -6.97
C SER A 233 7.05 -18.48 -8.11
N SER A 234 6.60 -18.58 -9.37
CA SER A 234 7.34 -18.07 -10.53
C SER A 234 7.45 -16.53 -10.54
N LYS A 235 6.52 -15.85 -9.87
CA LYS A 235 6.48 -14.38 -9.74
C LYS A 235 6.77 -13.91 -8.31
N SER A 236 7.06 -14.84 -7.39
CA SER A 236 7.31 -14.56 -5.97
C SER A 236 6.26 -13.63 -5.37
N ARG A 237 4.97 -13.96 -5.53
CA ARG A 237 3.88 -13.11 -5.03
C ARG A 237 2.67 -13.89 -4.57
N ILE A 238 1.94 -13.33 -3.62
CA ILE A 238 0.55 -13.74 -3.35
C ILE A 238 -0.36 -13.04 -4.36
N GLU A 239 -1.34 -13.76 -4.84
CA GLU A 239 -2.42 -13.24 -5.67
C GLU A 239 -3.74 -13.47 -4.96
N MET A 240 -4.59 -12.44 -4.87
CA MET A 240 -5.96 -12.57 -4.42
C MET A 240 -6.93 -12.61 -5.59
N HIS A 241 -7.88 -13.51 -5.51
CA HIS A 241 -8.90 -13.71 -6.52
C HIS A 241 -10.29 -13.79 -5.90
N LEU A 242 -11.29 -13.34 -6.66
CA LEU A 242 -12.70 -13.63 -6.42
C LEU A 242 -13.16 -14.60 -7.47
N VAL A 243 -13.59 -15.79 -7.04
CA VAL A 243 -13.94 -16.93 -7.91
C VAL A 243 -15.46 -17.10 -7.97
N ALA A 244 -16.02 -17.15 -9.17
CA ALA A 244 -17.45 -17.36 -9.40
C ALA A 244 -17.91 -18.75 -8.94
N LYS A 245 -18.87 -18.82 -8.01
CA LYS A 245 -19.39 -20.07 -7.45
C LYS A 245 -20.32 -20.80 -8.44
N SER A 246 -20.95 -20.04 -9.33
CA SER A 246 -21.86 -20.53 -10.39
C SER A 246 -21.72 -19.64 -11.61
N THR A 247 -22.17 -20.12 -12.75
CA THR A 247 -22.28 -19.27 -13.95
C THR A 247 -23.37 -18.23 -13.74
N HIS A 248 -23.04 -16.95 -13.87
CA HIS A 248 -23.95 -15.82 -13.71
C HIS A 248 -23.54 -14.62 -14.56
N THR A 249 -24.45 -13.70 -14.75
CA THR A 249 -24.23 -12.48 -15.51
C THR A 249 -24.06 -11.30 -14.55
N VAL A 250 -23.09 -10.45 -14.83
CA VAL A 250 -22.93 -9.12 -14.21
C VAL A 250 -23.20 -8.07 -15.26
N ASN A 251 -24.02 -7.09 -14.91
CA ASN A 251 -24.35 -5.96 -15.77
C ASN A 251 -23.54 -4.71 -15.37
N SER A 252 -23.36 -3.82 -16.36
CA SER A 252 -22.75 -2.50 -16.18
C SER A 252 -23.40 -1.49 -17.12
N PRO A 253 -23.17 -0.20 -16.96
CA PRO A 253 -23.66 0.83 -17.90
C PRO A 253 -23.22 0.65 -19.36
N PHE A 254 -22.14 -0.14 -19.59
CA PHE A 254 -21.55 -0.33 -20.93
C PHE A 254 -21.74 -1.75 -21.48
N GLY A 255 -22.57 -2.56 -20.83
CA GLY A 255 -22.84 -3.92 -21.27
C GLY A 255 -22.84 -4.93 -20.15
N LYS A 256 -22.80 -6.22 -20.52
CA LYS A 256 -22.84 -7.35 -19.60
C LYS A 256 -21.66 -8.29 -19.82
N ARG A 257 -21.23 -8.98 -18.74
CA ARG A 257 -20.30 -10.09 -18.80
C ARG A 257 -20.90 -11.33 -18.14
N VAL A 258 -20.78 -12.46 -18.79
CA VAL A 258 -21.10 -13.76 -18.18
C VAL A 258 -19.82 -14.29 -17.58
N PHE A 259 -19.83 -14.52 -16.28
CA PHE A 259 -18.77 -15.24 -15.58
C PHE A 259 -19.15 -16.70 -15.45
N SER A 260 -18.34 -17.60 -15.99
CA SER A 260 -18.53 -19.04 -15.86
C SER A 260 -18.17 -19.50 -14.44
N LYS A 261 -18.81 -20.60 -13.96
CA LYS A 261 -18.40 -21.20 -12.69
C LYS A 261 -16.91 -21.50 -12.69
N GLY A 262 -16.20 -21.05 -11.66
CA GLY A 262 -14.74 -21.18 -11.51
C GLY A 262 -13.92 -20.09 -12.18
N GLU A 263 -14.52 -19.23 -13.01
CA GLU A 263 -13.86 -18.03 -13.54
C GLU A 263 -13.56 -17.05 -12.43
N SER A 264 -12.43 -16.34 -12.52
CA SER A 264 -11.99 -15.46 -11.43
C SER A 264 -11.76 -14.01 -11.87
N ILE A 265 -11.98 -13.09 -10.94
CA ILE A 265 -11.49 -11.72 -10.99
C ILE A 265 -10.22 -11.69 -10.15
N HIS A 266 -9.09 -11.30 -10.74
CA HIS A 266 -7.86 -11.02 -10.04
C HIS A 266 -7.97 -9.64 -9.37
N THR A 267 -7.66 -9.54 -8.08
CA THR A 267 -7.92 -8.32 -7.31
C THR A 267 -6.66 -7.70 -6.72
N GLU A 268 -5.65 -8.49 -6.40
CA GLU A 268 -4.42 -7.97 -5.81
C GLU A 268 -3.22 -8.87 -6.13
N ASN A 269 -2.06 -8.23 -6.21
CA ASN A 269 -0.76 -8.86 -6.10
C ASN A 269 -0.08 -8.38 -4.83
N SER A 270 0.69 -9.26 -4.18
CA SER A 270 1.60 -8.89 -3.11
C SER A 270 2.93 -9.59 -3.31
N HIS A 271 3.85 -8.89 -3.97
CA HIS A 271 5.20 -9.39 -4.25
C HIS A 271 6.00 -9.53 -2.96
N LYS A 272 6.75 -10.62 -2.88
CA LYS A 272 7.65 -10.94 -1.77
C LYS A 272 9.07 -10.92 -2.29
N TYR A 273 9.97 -10.41 -1.47
CA TYR A 273 11.36 -10.19 -1.86
C TYR A 273 12.31 -10.96 -0.93
N SER A 274 13.48 -11.34 -1.45
CA SER A 274 14.63 -11.55 -0.58
C SER A 274 15.26 -10.20 -0.24
N PRO A 275 16.00 -10.06 0.88
CA PRO A 275 16.71 -8.82 1.18
C PRO A 275 17.60 -8.34 0.04
N GLU A 276 18.29 -9.27 -0.63
CA GLU A 276 19.16 -8.98 -1.76
C GLU A 276 18.38 -8.50 -2.99
N SER A 277 17.28 -9.18 -3.36
CA SER A 277 16.46 -8.78 -4.51
C SER A 277 15.83 -7.41 -4.31
N PHE A 278 15.46 -7.06 -3.07
CA PHE A 278 14.92 -5.74 -2.76
C PHE A 278 16.00 -4.65 -2.79
N LYS A 279 17.21 -4.92 -2.28
CA LYS A 279 18.35 -4.01 -2.44
C LYS A 279 18.65 -3.75 -3.93
N ASN A 280 18.63 -4.79 -4.76
CA ASN A 280 18.83 -4.63 -6.20
C ASN A 280 17.73 -3.78 -6.86
N LEU A 281 16.47 -3.91 -6.42
CA LEU A 281 15.38 -3.04 -6.86
C LEU A 281 15.67 -1.58 -6.50
N LEU A 282 16.09 -1.30 -5.26
CA LEU A 282 16.42 0.05 -4.80
C LEU A 282 17.61 0.63 -5.58
N LEU A 283 18.70 -0.12 -5.76
CA LEU A 283 19.84 0.28 -6.59
C LEU A 283 19.38 0.63 -8.02
N GLY A 284 18.56 -0.22 -8.62
CA GLY A 284 17.97 0.00 -9.94
C GLY A 284 17.02 1.20 -10.01
N SER A 285 16.54 1.71 -8.85
CA SER A 285 15.67 2.88 -8.70
C SER A 285 16.43 4.16 -8.34
N GLY A 286 17.78 4.14 -8.43
CA GLY A 286 18.62 5.32 -8.24
C GLY A 286 19.04 5.60 -6.79
N TYR A 287 18.86 4.65 -5.88
CA TYR A 287 19.41 4.75 -4.53
C TYR A 287 20.85 4.21 -4.50
N VAL A 288 21.70 4.80 -3.66
CA VAL A 288 23.14 4.47 -3.57
C VAL A 288 23.53 3.94 -2.18
N ASP A 289 23.04 4.57 -1.12
CA ASP A 289 23.31 4.17 0.26
C ASP A 289 22.07 3.42 0.78
N ILE A 290 22.17 2.09 0.94
CA ILE A 290 21.06 1.24 1.35
C ILE A 290 21.40 0.51 2.65
N TYR A 291 20.58 0.72 3.66
CA TYR A 291 20.66 0.08 4.96
C TYR A 291 19.43 -0.78 5.17
N ASP A 292 19.59 -1.99 5.69
CA ASP A 292 18.51 -2.91 5.98
C ASP A 292 18.42 -3.22 7.47
N PHE A 293 17.20 -3.21 7.97
CA PHE A 293 16.82 -3.57 9.33
C PHE A 293 15.85 -4.75 9.24
N LEU A 294 16.38 -5.96 9.39
CA LEU A 294 15.59 -7.18 9.28
C LEU A 294 14.98 -7.55 10.62
N HIS A 295 13.74 -8.06 10.60
CA HIS A 295 13.14 -8.69 11.75
C HIS A 295 13.92 -9.97 12.11
N PRO A 296 14.10 -10.31 13.40
CA PRO A 296 14.89 -11.48 13.81
C PRO A 296 14.46 -12.81 13.16
N SER A 297 13.18 -12.94 12.77
CA SER A 297 12.67 -14.10 12.05
C SER A 297 12.90 -14.05 10.52
N ASN A 298 13.55 -13.01 10.00
CA ASN A 298 13.76 -12.76 8.57
C ASN A 298 12.48 -12.76 7.72
N ARG A 299 11.32 -12.44 8.32
CA ARG A 299 10.02 -12.40 7.62
C ARG A 299 9.65 -11.04 7.07
N TYR A 300 10.30 -9.99 7.59
CA TYR A 300 10.04 -8.60 7.22
C TYR A 300 11.33 -7.78 7.26
N GLY A 301 11.42 -6.76 6.41
CA GLY A 301 12.55 -5.84 6.40
C GLY A 301 12.09 -4.39 6.28
N VAL A 302 12.75 -3.49 7.00
CA VAL A 302 12.68 -2.05 6.78
C VAL A 302 13.99 -1.63 6.16
N PHE A 303 13.91 -0.96 5.02
CA PHE A 303 15.07 -0.45 4.29
C PHE A 303 15.07 1.07 4.36
N VAL A 304 16.26 1.63 4.62
CA VAL A 304 16.50 3.07 4.53
C VAL A 304 17.49 3.30 3.41
N ALA A 305 17.13 4.13 2.46
CA ALA A 305 17.99 4.35 1.30
C ALA A 305 18.03 5.84 0.91
N LYS A 306 19.18 6.27 0.39
CA LYS A 306 19.42 7.66 -0.06
C LYS A 306 19.67 7.68 -1.56
N ARG A 307 19.16 8.70 -2.22
CA ARG A 307 19.52 9.01 -3.60
C ARG A 307 20.83 9.79 -3.67
N ASN A 308 21.52 9.66 -4.79
CA ASN A 308 22.63 10.55 -5.08
C ASN A 308 22.05 11.97 -5.26
N LYS A 309 22.45 12.93 -4.42
CA LYS A 309 22.12 14.34 -4.67
C LYS A 309 22.85 14.69 -5.98
N GLN A 310 22.09 14.87 -7.06
CA GLN A 310 22.68 15.46 -8.27
C GLN A 310 23.19 16.85 -7.89
N SER A 311 24.50 17.00 -7.97
CA SER A 311 25.22 18.28 -7.75
C SER A 311 24.86 19.29 -8.81
#